data_bb815fe59fc5d92ed029449fb505a7de
#
_entry.id   bb815fe59fc5d92ed029449fb505a7de
#
_cell.length_a   1.000
_cell.length_b   1.000
_cell.length_c   1.000
_cell.angle_alpha   90.00
_cell.angle_beta   90.00
_cell.angle_gamma   90.00
#
_symmetry.space_group_name_H-M   'P 1'
#
loop_
_entity.id
_entity.type
_entity.pdbx_description
1 polymer ?
#
loop_
_entity_poly.entity_id
_entity_poly.type
_entity_poly.pdbx_seq_one_letter_code
_entity_poly.pdbx_strand_id
1 'polypeptide(L)'
;MRHNQTSQEDETSLEEGRWQKYKYGEAWQIDYITLPRSCNGKRYVLTMVEATTGWLETYAVPHATARNTILGLEKQVLWRHGTPERIESDNGTHFKNSLINTWAKEHGIEWIYHIPYHAPASGKIERYNGLLKTMLKAMGGGTFKHWEKHLAEATWLVNTRGSINRDGPTHSSSLHTVEGDKVPVVHVKSMLGKAVWVLPASGKGRPLRGTVFAQGPGSTWWVMQKDGDVQCVPQGNLMLGECSQ
;
A
#
# COMPACT_ATOMS: atom_id res chain seq x y z
N MET A 1 34.03 22.94 -26.54
CA MET A 1 33.60 22.62 -25.17
C MET A 1 32.18 22.12 -25.26
N ARG A 2 31.98 20.81 -25.22
CA ARG A 2 30.66 20.17 -25.13
C ARG A 2 30.56 19.61 -23.71
N HIS A 3 29.70 20.20 -22.87
CA HIS A 3 29.47 19.74 -21.53
C HIS A 3 28.31 18.75 -21.48
N ASN A 4 28.59 17.66 -20.80
CA ASN A 4 27.74 16.58 -20.38
C ASN A 4 26.41 17.07 -19.78
N GLN A 5 25.30 16.74 -20.46
CA GLN A 5 23.94 16.81 -19.91
C GLN A 5 23.26 15.44 -19.85
N THR A 6 24.03 14.34 -19.91
CA THR A 6 23.47 12.98 -20.06
C THR A 6 23.34 12.18 -18.75
N SER A 7 23.65 12.74 -17.59
CA SER A 7 23.72 11.94 -16.34
C SER A 7 22.49 12.00 -15.42
N GLN A 8 21.57 12.96 -15.62
CA GLN A 8 20.41 13.11 -14.69
C GLN A 8 19.11 12.47 -15.21
N GLU A 9 18.96 12.31 -16.51
CA GLU A 9 17.77 11.67 -17.09
C GLU A 9 17.80 10.14 -16.99
N ASP A 10 19.00 9.55 -16.97
CA ASP A 10 19.17 8.09 -16.88
C ASP A 10 18.96 7.53 -15.45
N GLU A 11 19.25 8.32 -14.40
CA GLU A 11 19.06 7.88 -13.02
C GLU A 11 17.56 7.88 -12.61
N THR A 12 16.77 8.85 -13.04
CA THR A 12 15.32 8.90 -12.78
C THR A 12 14.57 7.80 -13.51
N SER A 13 14.96 7.46 -14.72
CA SER A 13 14.33 6.39 -15.49
C SER A 13 14.66 4.98 -14.94
N LEU A 14 15.86 4.81 -14.37
CA LEU A 14 16.28 3.57 -13.73
C LEU A 14 15.52 3.30 -12.42
N GLU A 15 15.08 4.34 -11.73
CA GLU A 15 14.37 4.19 -10.45
C GLU A 15 12.86 3.98 -10.61
N GLU A 16 12.23 4.65 -11.56
CA GLU A 16 10.85 4.34 -11.95
C GLU A 16 10.73 2.90 -12.48
N GLY A 17 11.70 2.42 -13.25
CA GLY A 17 11.76 1.05 -13.75
C GLY A 17 12.03 -0.01 -12.67
N ARG A 18 12.65 0.38 -11.55
CA ARG A 18 12.98 -0.55 -10.45
C ARG A 18 11.76 -1.07 -9.72
N TRP A 19 10.73 -0.24 -9.55
CA TRP A 19 9.48 -0.62 -8.86
C TRP A 19 8.50 -1.38 -9.75
N GLN A 20 8.54 -1.21 -11.05
CA GLN A 20 7.73 -1.98 -12.01
C GLN A 20 8.12 -3.46 -12.09
N LYS A 21 9.25 -3.84 -11.46
CA LYS A 21 9.78 -5.21 -11.49
C LYS A 21 9.07 -6.16 -10.52
N TYR A 22 8.41 -5.63 -9.49
CA TYR A 22 7.78 -6.44 -8.44
C TYR A 22 6.32 -6.73 -8.74
N LYS A 23 5.89 -7.96 -8.45
CA LYS A 23 4.48 -8.28 -8.37
C LYS A 23 3.91 -7.72 -7.06
N TYR A 24 2.59 -7.60 -7.02
CA TYR A 24 1.91 -7.17 -5.82
C TYR A 24 2.32 -8.01 -4.59
N GLY A 25 2.59 -7.32 -3.49
CA GLY A 25 2.96 -7.94 -2.22
C GLY A 25 4.44 -8.32 -2.07
N GLU A 26 5.20 -8.35 -3.17
CA GLU A 26 6.61 -8.78 -3.12
C GLU A 26 7.54 -7.77 -2.44
N ALA A 27 7.27 -6.47 -2.57
CA ALA A 27 8.14 -5.43 -2.00
C ALA A 27 7.35 -4.38 -1.23
N TRP A 28 7.85 -4.01 -0.05
CA TRP A 28 7.25 -3.01 0.83
C TRP A 28 8.28 -1.99 1.30
N GLN A 29 7.89 -0.71 1.34
CA GLN A 29 8.65 0.34 2.03
C GLN A 29 8.00 0.63 3.37
N ILE A 30 8.82 0.77 4.41
CA ILE A 30 8.32 1.03 5.77
C ILE A 30 9.06 2.20 6.41
N ASP A 31 8.33 2.91 7.26
CA ASP A 31 8.86 4.05 8.02
C ASP A 31 8.04 4.27 9.29
N TYR A 32 8.56 5.06 10.22
CA TYR A 32 7.83 5.53 11.39
C TYR A 32 7.54 7.03 11.29
N ILE A 33 6.29 7.40 11.43
CA ILE A 33 5.93 8.80 11.69
C ILE A 33 5.70 9.01 13.17
N THR A 34 6.12 10.18 13.66
CA THR A 34 5.88 10.63 15.04
C THR A 34 4.69 11.57 15.07
N LEU A 35 3.77 11.33 16.00
CA LEU A 35 2.58 12.12 16.23
C LEU A 35 2.51 12.54 17.71
N PRO A 36 1.68 13.52 18.09
CA PRO A 36 1.45 13.82 19.50
C PRO A 36 0.96 12.58 20.25
N ARG A 37 1.34 12.45 21.52
CA ARG A 37 0.92 11.31 22.34
C ARG A 37 -0.62 11.24 22.41
N SER A 38 -1.17 10.09 22.07
CA SER A 38 -2.60 9.84 22.17
C SER A 38 -3.04 9.57 23.63
N CYS A 39 -4.35 9.54 23.87
CA CYS A 39 -4.91 9.19 25.18
C CYS A 39 -4.52 7.77 25.63
N ASN A 40 -4.29 6.85 24.68
CA ASN A 40 -3.83 5.49 24.94
C ASN A 40 -2.29 5.35 24.98
N GLY A 41 -1.57 6.46 25.04
CA GLY A 41 -0.12 6.51 25.16
C GLY A 41 0.66 6.25 23.87
N LYS A 42 0.00 6.04 22.74
CA LYS A 42 0.65 5.84 21.45
C LYS A 42 1.18 7.17 20.89
N ARG A 43 2.32 7.10 20.23
CA ARG A 43 3.01 8.26 19.67
C ARG A 43 3.54 8.02 18.25
N TYR A 44 3.75 6.77 17.88
CA TYR A 44 4.34 6.40 16.61
C TYR A 44 3.35 5.62 15.76
N VAL A 45 3.42 5.82 14.45
CA VAL A 45 2.70 4.99 13.50
C VAL A 45 3.72 4.39 12.55
N LEU A 46 3.81 3.06 12.53
CA LEU A 46 4.50 2.34 11.47
C LEU A 46 3.65 2.44 10.21
N THR A 47 4.19 3.04 9.19
CA THR A 47 3.61 3.14 7.85
C THR A 47 4.29 2.13 6.95
N MET A 48 3.52 1.41 6.16
CA MET A 48 3.99 0.35 5.27
C MET A 48 3.31 0.53 3.92
N VAL A 49 4.09 0.79 2.89
CA VAL A 49 3.58 1.05 1.53
C VAL A 49 4.03 -0.06 0.60
N GLU A 50 3.07 -0.71 -0.03
CA GLU A 50 3.31 -1.71 -1.03
C GLU A 50 3.88 -1.05 -2.29
N ALA A 51 5.00 -1.57 -2.80
CA ALA A 51 5.80 -0.89 -3.81
C ALA A 51 5.10 -0.76 -5.17
N THR A 52 4.34 -1.76 -5.58
CA THR A 52 3.71 -1.82 -6.90
C THR A 52 2.43 -0.96 -6.96
N THR A 53 1.56 -1.10 -5.98
CA THR A 53 0.24 -0.45 -5.96
C THR A 53 0.20 0.85 -5.18
N GLY A 54 1.15 1.06 -4.25
CA GLY A 54 1.09 2.14 -3.28
C GLY A 54 0.04 1.94 -2.19
N TRP A 55 -0.43 0.71 -1.97
CA TRP A 55 -1.33 0.42 -0.85
C TRP A 55 -0.65 0.71 0.48
N LEU A 56 -1.32 1.49 1.32
CA LEU A 56 -0.83 1.89 2.63
C LEU A 56 -1.45 1.02 3.72
N GLU A 57 -0.60 0.46 4.57
CA GLU A 57 -0.98 -0.11 5.86
C GLU A 57 -0.38 0.72 6.99
N THR A 58 -1.06 0.75 8.13
CA THR A 58 -0.62 1.52 9.30
C THR A 58 -0.77 0.72 10.59
N TYR A 59 0.16 0.94 11.52
CA TYR A 59 0.13 0.31 12.84
C TYR A 59 0.60 1.26 13.92
N ALA A 60 -0.29 1.66 14.81
CA ALA A 60 0.02 2.61 15.89
C ALA A 60 0.64 1.92 17.10
N VAL A 61 1.75 2.48 17.60
CA VAL A 61 2.52 1.92 18.72
C VAL A 61 2.96 3.02 19.71
N PRO A 62 3.19 2.69 20.98
CA PRO A 62 3.72 3.65 21.95
C PRO A 62 5.19 3.97 21.72
N HIS A 63 5.98 3.02 21.22
CA HIS A 63 7.42 3.14 20.99
C HIS A 63 7.83 2.51 19.66
N ALA A 64 8.70 3.19 18.90
CA ALA A 64 9.32 2.65 17.71
C ALA A 64 10.45 1.68 18.12
N THR A 65 10.13 0.40 18.18
CA THR A 65 11.05 -0.67 18.58
C THR A 65 11.04 -1.80 17.55
N ALA A 66 12.11 -2.61 17.53
CA ALA A 66 12.18 -3.82 16.68
C ALA A 66 10.96 -4.74 16.89
N ARG A 67 10.59 -4.97 18.15
CA ARG A 67 9.45 -5.83 18.49
C ARG A 67 8.13 -5.29 17.95
N ASN A 68 7.87 -4.00 18.11
CA ASN A 68 6.67 -3.37 17.58
C ASN A 68 6.65 -3.31 16.05
N THR A 69 7.82 -3.18 15.43
CA THR A 69 7.97 -3.27 13.97
C THR A 69 7.57 -4.66 13.47
N ILE A 70 8.09 -5.71 14.09
CA ILE A 70 7.75 -7.10 13.75
C ILE A 70 6.26 -7.35 13.92
N LEU A 71 5.66 -6.97 15.05
CA LEU A 71 4.23 -7.13 15.30
C LEU A 71 3.38 -6.38 14.26
N GLY A 72 3.78 -5.19 13.87
CA GLY A 72 3.11 -4.42 12.82
C GLY A 72 3.20 -5.10 11.47
N LEU A 73 4.37 -5.58 11.07
CA LEU A 73 4.59 -6.31 9.83
C LEU A 73 3.79 -7.61 9.78
N GLU A 74 3.80 -8.40 10.84
CA GLU A 74 3.02 -9.64 10.89
C GLU A 74 1.53 -9.38 10.72
N LYS A 75 0.98 -8.44 11.50
CA LYS A 75 -0.46 -8.15 11.50
C LYS A 75 -0.96 -7.47 10.24
N GLN A 76 -0.21 -6.53 9.70
CA GLN A 76 -0.68 -5.68 8.62
C GLN A 76 -0.17 -6.12 7.25
N VAL A 77 0.97 -6.80 7.18
CA VAL A 77 1.55 -7.26 5.92
C VAL A 77 1.43 -8.77 5.78
N LEU A 78 2.10 -9.56 6.60
CA LEU A 78 2.21 -11.00 6.40
C LEU A 78 0.84 -11.70 6.43
N TRP A 79 0.03 -11.41 7.43
CA TRP A 79 -1.28 -12.08 7.60
C TRP A 79 -2.37 -11.57 6.65
N ARG A 80 -2.15 -10.42 6.01
CA ARG A 80 -3.13 -9.81 5.11
C ARG A 80 -2.76 -9.90 3.64
N HIS A 81 -1.46 -9.86 3.33
CA HIS A 81 -0.95 -9.76 1.98
C HIS A 81 0.03 -10.87 1.62
N GLY A 82 0.39 -11.72 2.57
CA GLY A 82 1.42 -12.75 2.42
C GLY A 82 2.82 -12.24 2.79
N THR A 83 3.76 -13.16 2.85
CA THR A 83 5.16 -12.84 3.19
C THR A 83 5.84 -12.15 2.02
N PRO A 84 6.34 -10.92 2.18
CA PRO A 84 7.05 -10.22 1.11
C PRO A 84 8.42 -10.85 0.85
N GLU A 85 8.92 -10.66 -0.36
CA GLU A 85 10.31 -11.02 -0.71
C GLU A 85 11.28 -9.95 -0.21
N ARG A 86 10.84 -8.69 -0.15
CA ARG A 86 11.69 -7.55 0.18
C ARG A 86 10.98 -6.54 1.06
N ILE A 87 11.72 -6.02 2.05
CA ILE A 87 11.34 -4.86 2.85
C ILE A 87 12.45 -3.82 2.78
N GLU A 88 12.08 -2.57 2.60
CA GLU A 88 12.99 -1.44 2.53
C GLU A 88 12.68 -0.43 3.65
N SER A 89 13.70 0.04 4.35
CA SER A 89 13.59 1.04 5.42
C SER A 89 14.82 1.92 5.48
N ASP A 90 14.79 2.95 6.33
CA ASP A 90 16.00 3.65 6.73
C ASP A 90 16.90 2.80 7.67
N ASN A 91 18.00 3.39 8.13
CA ASN A 91 18.97 2.78 9.05
C ASN A 91 18.61 2.94 10.53
N GLY A 92 17.38 3.33 10.86
CA GLY A 92 16.96 3.53 12.25
C GLY A 92 17.19 2.29 13.13
N THR A 93 17.53 2.47 14.38
CA THR A 93 17.83 1.37 15.32
C THR A 93 16.64 0.42 15.55
N HIS A 94 15.43 0.91 15.34
CA HIS A 94 14.19 0.13 15.38
C HIS A 94 14.03 -0.80 14.18
N PHE A 95 14.76 -0.56 13.07
CA PHE A 95 14.82 -1.42 11.89
C PHE A 95 16.14 -2.20 11.81
N LYS A 96 17.28 -1.51 12.05
CA LYS A 96 18.61 -2.09 11.90
C LYS A 96 19.13 -2.65 13.23
N ASN A 97 18.79 -3.89 13.51
CA ASN A 97 19.23 -4.61 14.71
C ASN A 97 19.20 -6.12 14.49
N SER A 98 19.76 -6.88 15.45
CA SER A 98 19.84 -8.34 15.36
C SER A 98 18.47 -9.03 15.34
N LEU A 99 17.48 -8.51 16.08
CA LEU A 99 16.15 -9.10 16.15
C LEU A 99 15.44 -9.02 14.79
N ILE A 100 15.46 -7.87 14.14
CA ILE A 100 14.93 -7.68 12.78
C ILE A 100 15.65 -8.57 11.78
N ASN A 101 17.00 -8.61 11.84
CA ASN A 101 17.78 -9.42 10.91
C ASN A 101 17.48 -10.91 11.04
N THR A 102 17.36 -11.41 12.27
CA THR A 102 16.98 -12.81 12.52
C THR A 102 15.58 -13.11 12.01
N TRP A 103 14.62 -12.29 12.37
CA TRP A 103 13.24 -12.44 11.95
C TRP A 103 13.08 -12.42 10.42
N ALA A 104 13.73 -11.46 9.74
CA ALA A 104 13.70 -11.37 8.28
C ALA A 104 14.30 -12.62 7.62
N LYS A 105 15.44 -13.10 8.15
CA LYS A 105 16.10 -14.32 7.66
C LYS A 105 15.22 -15.56 7.83
N GLU A 106 14.57 -15.71 8.98
CA GLU A 106 13.65 -16.83 9.26
C GLU A 106 12.46 -16.86 8.30
N HIS A 107 12.00 -15.69 7.85
CA HIS A 107 10.88 -15.56 6.90
C HIS A 107 11.33 -15.52 5.43
N GLY A 108 12.64 -15.60 5.14
CA GLY A 108 13.17 -15.50 3.78
C GLY A 108 13.03 -14.10 3.16
N ILE A 109 12.96 -13.05 4.00
CA ILE A 109 12.78 -11.67 3.58
C ILE A 109 14.14 -10.99 3.39
N GLU A 110 14.37 -10.41 2.21
CA GLU A 110 15.51 -9.53 1.98
C GLU A 110 15.21 -8.14 2.56
N TRP A 111 15.98 -7.72 3.57
CA TRP A 111 15.82 -6.38 4.15
C TRP A 111 16.89 -5.42 3.65
N ILE A 112 16.46 -4.32 3.04
CA ILE A 112 17.34 -3.30 2.47
C ILE A 112 17.27 -2.04 3.31
N TYR A 113 18.43 -1.55 3.72
CA TYR A 113 18.58 -0.31 4.48
C TYR A 113 19.06 0.80 3.57
N HIS A 114 18.27 1.87 3.46
CA HIS A 114 18.67 3.06 2.72
C HIS A 114 19.52 3.99 3.58
N ILE A 115 20.60 4.50 2.99
CA ILE A 115 21.44 5.50 3.65
C ILE A 115 20.70 6.84 3.61
N PRO A 116 20.67 7.60 4.75
CA PRO A 116 20.15 8.97 4.75
C PRO A 116 20.81 9.80 3.65
N TYR A 117 20.04 10.61 2.93
CA TYR A 117 20.46 11.46 1.81
C TYR A 117 20.54 10.82 0.41
N HIS A 118 20.20 9.58 0.21
CA HIS A 118 19.90 9.07 -1.13
C HIS A 118 18.38 9.23 -1.40
N ALA A 119 18.04 10.42 -1.88
CA ALA A 119 16.68 10.93 -2.01
C ALA A 119 15.68 10.12 -2.88
N PRO A 120 16.06 9.39 -3.93
CA PRO A 120 15.07 8.77 -4.80
C PRO A 120 14.39 7.53 -4.21
N ALA A 121 15.09 6.76 -3.37
CA ALA A 121 14.57 5.48 -2.88
C ALA A 121 13.50 5.62 -1.77
N SER A 122 13.50 6.71 -0.99
CA SER A 122 12.53 6.98 0.09
C SER A 122 11.34 7.82 -0.34
N GLY A 123 11.36 8.41 -1.52
CA GLY A 123 10.36 9.39 -1.95
C GLY A 123 8.91 8.89 -1.95
N LYS A 124 8.70 7.59 -2.16
CA LYS A 124 7.36 7.01 -2.16
C LYS A 124 6.76 7.00 -0.75
N ILE A 125 7.46 6.41 0.23
CA ILE A 125 6.97 6.34 1.61
C ILE A 125 6.80 7.74 2.23
N GLU A 126 7.72 8.66 1.95
CA GLU A 126 7.63 10.06 2.41
C GLU A 126 6.36 10.75 1.91
N ARG A 127 6.01 10.54 0.65
CA ARG A 127 4.77 11.07 0.06
C ARG A 127 3.53 10.52 0.77
N TYR A 128 3.47 9.22 1.02
CA TYR A 128 2.35 8.60 1.72
C TYR A 128 2.25 9.05 3.18
N ASN A 129 3.39 9.23 3.85
CA ASN A 129 3.45 9.83 5.18
C ASN A 129 2.89 11.26 5.19
N GLY A 130 3.20 12.06 4.17
CA GLY A 130 2.63 13.39 3.99
C GLY A 130 1.12 13.37 3.79
N LEU A 131 0.61 12.48 2.92
CA LEU A 131 -0.83 12.29 2.69
C LEU A 131 -1.56 11.86 3.96
N LEU A 132 -1.03 10.88 4.69
CA LEU A 132 -1.62 10.41 5.93
C LEU A 132 -1.69 11.51 6.99
N LYS A 133 -0.61 12.28 7.17
CA LYS A 133 -0.60 13.42 8.10
C LYS A 133 -1.62 14.48 7.72
N THR A 134 -1.77 14.76 6.43
CA THR A 134 -2.77 15.72 5.91
C THR A 134 -4.19 15.26 6.22
N MET A 135 -4.49 13.98 5.99
CA MET A 135 -5.79 13.40 6.32
C MET A 135 -6.09 13.44 7.82
N LEU A 136 -5.14 13.04 8.66
CA LEU A 136 -5.30 13.06 10.12
C LEU A 136 -5.54 14.47 10.65
N LYS A 137 -4.84 15.47 10.10
CA LYS A 137 -5.06 16.89 10.43
C LYS A 137 -6.46 17.36 10.02
N ALA A 138 -6.90 17.04 8.81
CA ALA A 138 -8.21 17.43 8.31
C ALA A 138 -9.32 16.85 9.21
N MET A 139 -9.21 15.58 9.58
CA MET A 139 -10.19 14.89 10.45
C MET A 139 -10.16 15.39 11.90
N GLY A 140 -9.01 15.90 12.36
CA GLY A 140 -8.84 16.51 13.68
C GLY A 140 -9.16 18.02 13.74
N GLY A 141 -9.82 18.58 12.73
CA GLY A 141 -10.18 20.01 12.68
C GLY A 141 -8.95 20.93 12.52
N GLY A 142 -7.96 20.53 11.72
CA GLY A 142 -6.72 21.27 11.50
C GLY A 142 -5.57 20.92 12.46
N THR A 143 -5.80 20.00 13.38
CA THR A 143 -4.83 19.53 14.36
C THR A 143 -4.72 18.01 14.35
N PHE A 144 -3.73 17.44 15.06
CA PHE A 144 -3.65 15.99 15.26
C PHE A 144 -4.48 15.49 16.47
N LYS A 145 -5.51 16.25 16.87
CA LYS A 145 -6.37 15.85 17.98
C LYS A 145 -7.09 14.53 17.65
N HIS A 146 -7.05 13.59 18.59
CA HIS A 146 -7.65 12.26 18.42
C HIS A 146 -7.19 11.46 17.20
N TRP A 147 -5.99 11.70 16.71
CA TRP A 147 -5.45 11.05 15.52
C TRP A 147 -5.55 9.52 15.55
N GLU A 148 -5.36 8.91 16.72
CA GLU A 148 -5.44 7.44 16.86
C GLU A 148 -6.84 6.90 16.51
N LYS A 149 -7.90 7.63 16.92
CA LYS A 149 -9.29 7.29 16.57
C LYS A 149 -9.54 7.40 15.06
N HIS A 150 -8.88 8.33 14.39
CA HIS A 150 -9.04 8.58 12.96
C HIS A 150 -8.08 7.78 12.08
N LEU A 151 -7.11 7.06 12.66
CA LEU A 151 -6.04 6.43 11.88
C LEU A 151 -6.54 5.44 10.84
N ALA A 152 -7.45 4.55 11.22
CA ALA A 152 -8.00 3.56 10.30
C ALA A 152 -8.76 4.20 9.14
N GLU A 153 -9.58 5.20 9.42
CA GLU A 153 -10.32 5.94 8.39
C GLU A 153 -9.40 6.76 7.50
N ALA A 154 -8.39 7.43 8.07
CA ALA A 154 -7.39 8.18 7.32
C ALA A 154 -6.59 7.26 6.36
N THR A 155 -6.19 6.09 6.83
CA THR A 155 -5.50 5.08 6.03
C THR A 155 -6.38 4.62 4.86
N TRP A 156 -7.64 4.33 5.14
CA TRP A 156 -8.60 3.96 4.11
C TRP A 156 -8.81 5.07 3.07
N LEU A 157 -8.92 6.32 3.52
CA LEU A 157 -9.07 7.48 2.62
C LEU A 157 -7.84 7.70 1.74
N VAL A 158 -6.64 7.54 2.28
CA VAL A 158 -5.40 7.58 1.48
C VAL A 158 -5.41 6.50 0.40
N ASN A 159 -5.84 5.29 0.73
CA ASN A 159 -5.91 4.17 -0.20
C ASN A 159 -6.98 4.34 -1.28
N THR A 160 -8.09 5.01 -0.99
CA THR A 160 -9.26 5.08 -1.88
C THR A 160 -9.41 6.41 -2.61
N ARG A 161 -8.97 7.52 -2.03
CA ARG A 161 -9.21 8.88 -2.59
C ARG A 161 -7.94 9.59 -3.03
N GLY A 162 -6.77 9.18 -2.56
CA GLY A 162 -5.53 9.91 -2.79
C GLY A 162 -5.51 11.28 -2.12
N SER A 163 -4.73 12.22 -2.63
CA SER A 163 -4.63 13.58 -2.08
C SER A 163 -5.85 14.43 -2.43
N ILE A 164 -6.47 15.06 -1.42
CA ILE A 164 -7.64 15.94 -1.57
C ILE A 164 -7.27 17.26 -2.25
N ASN A 165 -6.01 17.69 -2.20
CA ASN A 165 -5.55 18.98 -2.72
C ASN A 165 -4.65 18.79 -3.94
N ARG A 166 -5.22 18.73 -5.14
CA ARG A 166 -4.42 18.73 -6.35
C ARG A 166 -5.01 19.52 -7.50
N ASP A 167 -4.25 20.56 -7.83
CA ASP A 167 -4.12 21.08 -9.18
C ASP A 167 -3.08 20.25 -9.95
N GLY A 168 -3.42 19.04 -10.36
CA GLY A 168 -2.55 18.17 -11.11
C GLY A 168 -3.31 16.97 -11.64
N PRO A 169 -2.75 16.20 -12.61
CA PRO A 169 -3.46 15.07 -13.17
C PRO A 169 -3.94 14.19 -12.04
N THR A 170 -5.23 14.14 -11.93
CA THR A 170 -5.97 13.50 -10.85
C THR A 170 -5.53 12.06 -10.67
N HIS A 171 -4.80 11.78 -9.59
CA HIS A 171 -4.72 10.46 -9.03
C HIS A 171 -6.04 10.02 -8.38
N SER A 172 -7.14 10.65 -8.72
CA SER A 172 -8.49 10.21 -8.32
C SER A 172 -8.80 8.82 -8.84
N SER A 173 -7.98 8.32 -9.75
CA SER A 173 -8.16 7.01 -10.37
C SER A 173 -6.94 6.11 -10.24
N SER A 174 -5.83 6.52 -9.62
CA SER A 174 -4.56 5.83 -9.87
C SER A 174 -3.67 5.55 -8.67
N LEU A 175 -4.17 5.58 -7.45
CA LEU A 175 -3.42 4.94 -6.35
C LEU A 175 -3.29 3.43 -6.57
N HIS A 176 -4.08 2.87 -7.49
CA HIS A 176 -4.21 1.43 -7.70
C HIS A 176 -4.45 1.05 -9.16
N THR A 177 -3.86 1.74 -10.13
CA THR A 177 -3.87 1.26 -11.50
C THR A 177 -2.78 0.21 -11.69
N VAL A 178 -3.20 -0.99 -11.95
CA VAL A 178 -2.38 -1.99 -12.63
C VAL A 178 -2.34 -1.55 -14.10
N GLU A 179 -1.14 -1.23 -14.60
CA GLU A 179 -0.82 -0.95 -16.00
C GLU A 179 -1.93 -0.29 -16.84
N GLY A 180 -1.87 1.04 -16.93
CA GLY A 180 -2.44 1.78 -18.06
C GLY A 180 -3.94 2.02 -18.09
N ASP A 181 -4.76 1.28 -17.39
CA ASP A 181 -6.21 1.45 -17.39
C ASP A 181 -6.67 2.33 -16.22
N LYS A 182 -7.26 3.47 -16.56
CA LYS A 182 -7.93 4.35 -15.62
C LYS A 182 -9.23 3.68 -15.13
N VAL A 183 -9.13 2.80 -14.16
CA VAL A 183 -10.31 2.21 -13.54
C VAL A 183 -10.81 3.13 -12.44
N PRO A 184 -12.04 3.64 -12.51
CA PRO A 184 -12.60 4.48 -11.46
C PRO A 184 -12.62 3.68 -10.15
N VAL A 185 -12.15 4.31 -9.07
CA VAL A 185 -12.26 3.75 -7.72
C VAL A 185 -13.74 3.61 -7.40
N VAL A 186 -14.27 2.41 -7.56
CA VAL A 186 -15.64 2.10 -7.18
C VAL A 186 -15.67 2.00 -5.66
N HIS A 187 -16.59 2.73 -5.03
CA HIS A 187 -16.76 2.67 -3.58
C HIS A 187 -16.87 1.21 -3.12
N VAL A 188 -16.09 0.84 -2.10
CA VAL A 188 -16.08 -0.51 -1.49
C VAL A 188 -17.48 -1.07 -1.30
N LYS A 189 -18.40 -0.24 -0.81
CA LYS A 189 -19.81 -0.62 -0.59
C LYS A 189 -20.57 -0.99 -1.86
N SER A 190 -20.14 -0.54 -3.04
CA SER A 190 -20.88 -0.79 -4.28
C SER A 190 -20.60 -2.16 -4.90
N MET A 191 -19.49 -2.81 -4.55
CA MET A 191 -19.10 -4.11 -5.09
C MET A 191 -19.37 -5.28 -4.15
N LEU A 192 -19.38 -5.03 -2.84
CA LEU A 192 -19.62 -6.10 -1.85
C LEU A 192 -20.99 -6.75 -2.03
N GLY A 193 -21.01 -8.08 -2.03
CA GLY A 193 -22.22 -8.89 -2.22
C GLY A 193 -22.70 -8.99 -3.65
N LYS A 194 -22.07 -8.31 -4.62
CA LYS A 194 -22.48 -8.38 -6.02
C LYS A 194 -21.99 -9.65 -6.71
N ALA A 195 -22.83 -10.20 -7.55
CA ALA A 195 -22.45 -11.24 -8.49
C ALA A 195 -21.63 -10.62 -9.64
N VAL A 196 -20.53 -11.26 -9.95
CA VAL A 196 -19.59 -10.80 -10.97
C VAL A 196 -19.15 -11.95 -11.88
N TRP A 197 -18.76 -11.60 -13.09
CA TRP A 197 -18.00 -12.47 -13.98
C TRP A 197 -16.53 -12.13 -13.87
N VAL A 198 -15.71 -13.13 -13.60
CA VAL A 198 -14.25 -13.01 -13.57
C VAL A 198 -13.72 -13.36 -14.94
N LEU A 199 -13.12 -12.38 -15.61
CA LEU A 199 -12.47 -12.57 -16.91
C LEU A 199 -11.07 -13.15 -16.72
N PRO A 200 -10.67 -14.14 -17.56
CA PRO A 200 -9.30 -14.67 -17.50
C PRO A 200 -8.28 -13.59 -17.84
N ALA A 201 -7.19 -13.52 -17.08
CA ALA A 201 -6.10 -12.56 -17.30
C ALA A 201 -5.45 -12.68 -18.69
N SER A 202 -5.48 -13.86 -19.29
CA SER A 202 -4.94 -14.12 -20.64
C SER A 202 -5.88 -13.73 -21.78
N GLY A 203 -7.08 -13.24 -21.49
CA GLY A 203 -8.12 -13.00 -22.49
C GLY A 203 -8.65 -14.27 -23.19
N LYS A 204 -8.08 -15.43 -22.88
CA LYS A 204 -8.49 -16.73 -23.43
C LYS A 204 -9.04 -17.62 -22.31
N GLY A 205 -10.26 -18.05 -22.44
CA GLY A 205 -10.92 -18.89 -21.45
C GLY A 205 -12.38 -18.48 -21.21
N ARG A 206 -13.12 -19.29 -20.45
CA ARG A 206 -14.50 -18.94 -20.08
C ARG A 206 -14.50 -18.06 -18.83
N PRO A 207 -15.28 -16.97 -18.81
CA PRO A 207 -15.50 -16.21 -17.60
C PRO A 207 -16.10 -17.11 -16.50
N LEU A 208 -15.62 -16.92 -15.27
CA LEU A 208 -16.11 -17.64 -14.10
C LEU A 208 -17.05 -16.75 -13.31
N ARG A 209 -18.14 -17.30 -12.80
CA ARG A 209 -19.09 -16.54 -11.99
C ARG A 209 -18.74 -16.65 -10.51
N GLY A 210 -18.73 -15.52 -9.82
CA GLY A 210 -18.47 -15.44 -8.39
C GLY A 210 -19.22 -14.32 -7.70
N THR A 211 -19.04 -14.22 -6.38
CA THR A 211 -19.59 -13.13 -5.55
C THR A 211 -18.45 -12.39 -4.87
N VAL A 212 -18.46 -11.08 -4.97
CA VAL A 212 -17.48 -10.23 -4.28
C VAL A 212 -17.81 -10.21 -2.79
N PHE A 213 -16.87 -10.62 -1.93
CA PHE A 213 -17.11 -10.66 -0.49
C PHE A 213 -16.16 -9.75 0.32
N ALA A 214 -15.04 -9.32 -0.27
CA ALA A 214 -14.11 -8.38 0.38
C ALA A 214 -13.37 -7.56 -0.66
N GLN A 215 -12.91 -6.38 -0.25
CA GLN A 215 -11.92 -5.63 -1.03
C GLN A 215 -10.56 -6.28 -0.79
N GLY A 216 -9.86 -6.52 -1.88
CA GLY A 216 -8.47 -6.91 -1.87
C GLY A 216 -7.55 -5.71 -1.86
N PRO A 217 -6.26 -5.95 -1.93
CA PRO A 217 -5.26 -4.91 -2.01
C PRO A 217 -5.33 -4.14 -3.33
N GLY A 218 -5.10 -2.85 -3.29
CA GLY A 218 -5.16 -2.00 -4.47
C GLY A 218 -6.56 -1.98 -5.10
N SER A 219 -6.59 -2.04 -6.43
CA SER A 219 -7.82 -2.16 -7.22
C SER A 219 -8.24 -3.62 -7.41
N THR A 220 -8.08 -4.46 -6.39
CA THR A 220 -8.46 -5.87 -6.45
C THR A 220 -9.65 -6.16 -5.54
N TRP A 221 -10.31 -7.28 -5.81
CA TRP A 221 -11.47 -7.75 -5.07
C TRP A 221 -11.33 -9.25 -4.79
N TRP A 222 -11.68 -9.65 -3.59
CA TRP A 222 -11.82 -11.04 -3.25
C TRP A 222 -13.18 -11.56 -3.74
N VAL A 223 -13.10 -12.55 -4.61
CA VAL A 223 -14.28 -13.16 -5.24
C VAL A 223 -14.34 -14.63 -4.86
N MET A 224 -15.49 -15.05 -4.34
CA MET A 224 -15.79 -16.44 -4.04
C MET A 224 -16.57 -17.03 -5.21
N GLN A 225 -16.10 -18.13 -5.77
CA GLN A 225 -16.75 -18.89 -6.82
C GLN A 225 -17.78 -19.87 -6.24
N LYS A 226 -18.62 -20.44 -7.09
CA LYS A 226 -19.68 -21.37 -6.65
C LYS A 226 -19.18 -22.66 -6.01
N ASP A 227 -17.99 -23.11 -6.39
CA ASP A 227 -17.30 -24.28 -5.86
C ASP A 227 -16.60 -24.02 -4.51
N GLY A 228 -16.63 -22.77 -4.03
CA GLY A 228 -15.99 -22.33 -2.81
C GLY A 228 -14.56 -21.81 -3.00
N ASP A 229 -14.02 -21.86 -4.20
CA ASP A 229 -12.71 -21.29 -4.50
C ASP A 229 -12.73 -19.77 -4.36
N VAL A 230 -11.66 -19.25 -3.79
CA VAL A 230 -11.49 -17.81 -3.50
C VAL A 230 -10.28 -17.30 -4.25
N GLN A 231 -10.47 -16.23 -5.01
CA GLN A 231 -9.36 -15.58 -5.70
C GLN A 231 -9.41 -14.06 -5.57
N CYS A 232 -8.23 -13.44 -5.57
CA CYS A 232 -8.07 -12.00 -5.63
C CYS A 232 -7.98 -11.56 -7.08
N VAL A 233 -8.93 -10.74 -7.53
CA VAL A 233 -9.12 -10.40 -8.94
C VAL A 233 -8.98 -8.89 -9.13
N PRO A 234 -8.16 -8.42 -10.08
CA PRO A 234 -8.12 -7.01 -10.46
C PRO A 234 -9.49 -6.53 -10.95
N GLN A 235 -9.86 -5.30 -10.59
CA GLN A 235 -11.15 -4.74 -10.96
C GLN A 235 -11.40 -4.73 -12.47
N GLY A 236 -10.36 -4.50 -13.29
CA GLY A 236 -10.45 -4.56 -14.75
C GLY A 236 -10.85 -5.92 -15.31
N ASN A 237 -10.68 -6.99 -14.52
CA ASN A 237 -11.07 -8.34 -14.88
C ASN A 237 -12.43 -8.75 -14.31
N LEU A 238 -13.18 -7.80 -13.72
CA LEU A 238 -14.51 -8.03 -13.18
C LEU A 238 -15.58 -7.37 -14.06
N MET A 239 -16.57 -8.13 -14.45
CA MET A 239 -17.81 -7.60 -15.04
C MET A 239 -18.95 -7.82 -14.07
N LEU A 240 -19.77 -6.80 -13.84
CA LEU A 240 -21.00 -6.95 -13.07
C LEU A 240 -21.92 -7.92 -13.81
N GLY A 241 -22.32 -8.98 -13.12
CA GLY A 241 -23.37 -9.86 -13.62
C GLY A 241 -24.71 -9.14 -13.45
N GLU A 242 -25.44 -8.94 -14.52
CA GLU A 242 -26.85 -8.53 -14.41
C GLU A 242 -27.59 -9.61 -13.61
N CYS A 243 -28.34 -9.17 -12.59
CA CYS A 243 -29.31 -10.01 -11.93
C CYS A 243 -30.42 -10.30 -12.97
N SER A 244 -30.33 -11.40 -13.70
CA SER A 244 -31.52 -11.95 -14.35
C SER A 244 -32.44 -12.40 -13.23
N GLN A 245 -33.56 -11.72 -13.12
CA GLN A 245 -34.72 -12.14 -12.32
C GLN A 245 -35.12 -13.57 -12.58
#